data_72828f978b62beb59093b1c2e68ab38a
#
_entry.id   72828f978b62beb59093b1c2e68ab38a
#
_cell.length_a   1.000
_cell.length_b   1.000
_cell.length_c   1.000
_cell.angle_alpha   90.00
_cell.angle_beta   90.00
_cell.angle_gamma   90.00
#
_symmetry.space_group_name_H-M   'P 1'
#
loop_
_entity.id
_entity.type
_entity.pdbx_description
1 polymer ?
#
loop_
_entity_poly.entity_id
_entity_poly.type
_entity_poly.pdbx_seq_one_letter_code
_entity_poly.pdbx_strand_id
1 'polypeptide(L)'
;NTALELAEQGITNVVVLEARHLGYGGTGRNGGQVMAGIGHDIEAVKKHVGKEGLETLFKIANLGAGIIRERIRKYNIDADFVPGYGYLAYNQRQLKTLRQWEKEFKAATPDEEIELYTGKEVQQVVGSEVYCGALKHMGGGQIHSLNMLLGSAQAAHSLGVKIFESSPVVEVNYGKQVRVRTAMGSVKAAKLLWACDSFLNNMEPEIYNKTLVTYSYQVSTEPLSDELIERISPLRGAFSDIRPVINYYRVTRENRLLFGSATRFVEYTPNDFAAWNRTLLAEVFPYLKDVKIDFAWGGPMACSANLFPQIGTLRDHNNVFYVQGYSGFGVTPSHIVCKILAEGINGGSDRYRLLSSIPHATIHGRDSLRLLLVTAGKLMHQTAGFWKGRS
;
A
#
# COMPACT_ATOMS: atom_id res chain seq x y z
N ASN A 1 0.41 12.46 4.38
CA ASN A 1 1.71 12.55 3.69
C ASN A 1 1.84 13.87 2.89
N THR A 2 0.93 14.17 1.94
CA THR A 2 1.02 15.40 1.11
C THR A 2 0.98 16.67 1.96
N ALA A 3 0.15 16.74 3.00
CA ALA A 3 0.07 17.90 3.88
C ALA A 3 1.39 18.14 4.63
N LEU A 4 2.05 17.08 5.10
CA LEU A 4 3.37 17.16 5.73
C LEU A 4 4.43 17.66 4.72
N GLU A 5 4.46 17.12 3.51
CA GLU A 5 5.39 17.55 2.45
C GLU A 5 5.20 19.03 2.07
N LEU A 6 3.94 19.51 1.98
CA LEU A 6 3.66 20.92 1.73
C LEU A 6 4.15 21.81 2.88
N ALA A 7 3.91 21.40 4.13
CA ALA A 7 4.36 22.13 5.30
C ALA A 7 5.89 22.18 5.40
N GLU A 8 6.59 21.09 5.07
CA GLU A 8 8.06 21.05 4.98
C GLU A 8 8.61 21.98 3.89
N GLN A 9 7.81 22.28 2.85
CA GLN A 9 8.11 23.28 1.81
C GLN A 9 7.69 24.71 2.19
N GLY A 10 7.23 24.95 3.42
CA GLY A 10 6.79 26.25 3.91
C GLY A 10 5.34 26.60 3.58
N ILE A 11 4.56 25.69 2.99
CA ILE A 11 3.14 25.89 2.73
C ILE A 11 2.34 25.36 3.92
N THR A 12 2.07 26.22 4.89
CA THR A 12 1.44 25.84 6.18
C THR A 12 -0.06 26.15 6.26
N ASN A 13 -0.62 26.92 5.32
CA ASN A 13 -2.04 27.21 5.23
C ASN A 13 -2.84 26.03 4.65
N VAL A 14 -2.61 24.85 5.19
CA VAL A 14 -3.20 23.57 4.77
C VAL A 14 -4.24 23.13 5.79
N VAL A 15 -5.38 22.68 5.29
CA VAL A 15 -6.46 22.06 6.09
C VAL A 15 -6.66 20.63 5.61
N VAL A 16 -6.68 19.70 6.55
CA VAL A 16 -7.06 18.29 6.32
C VAL A 16 -8.41 18.05 6.98
N LEU A 17 -9.36 17.53 6.22
CA LEU A 17 -10.68 17.11 6.69
C LEU A 17 -10.73 15.58 6.64
N GLU A 18 -10.89 14.96 7.79
CA GLU A 18 -11.06 13.50 7.94
C GLU A 18 -12.51 13.21 8.39
N ALA A 19 -13.18 12.33 7.66
CA ALA A 19 -14.60 12.06 7.91
C ALA A 19 -14.85 11.34 9.25
N ARG A 20 -13.89 10.56 9.70
CA ARG A 20 -13.95 9.76 10.94
C ARG A 20 -12.86 10.21 11.90
N HIS A 21 -11.90 9.34 12.17
CA HIS A 21 -10.68 9.61 12.93
C HIS A 21 -9.46 9.21 12.10
N LEU A 22 -8.32 9.77 12.38
CA LEU A 22 -7.06 9.42 11.75
C LEU A 22 -6.82 7.91 11.87
N GLY A 23 -6.50 7.26 10.75
CA GLY A 23 -6.27 5.83 10.70
C GLY A 23 -7.52 4.95 10.54
N TYR A 24 -8.71 5.52 10.41
CA TYR A 24 -9.93 4.75 10.16
C TYR A 24 -9.85 3.92 8.86
N GLY A 25 -9.25 4.45 7.81
CA GLY A 25 -9.06 3.77 6.54
C GLY A 25 -7.88 2.81 6.49
N GLY A 26 -7.52 2.38 5.29
CA GLY A 26 -6.44 1.42 5.03
C GLY A 26 -5.09 1.84 5.59
N THR A 27 -4.83 3.15 5.73
CA THR A 27 -3.56 3.67 6.26
C THR A 27 -3.31 3.24 7.72
N GLY A 28 -4.34 3.15 8.55
CA GLY A 28 -4.20 2.69 9.95
C GLY A 28 -4.40 1.18 10.12
N ARG A 29 -4.84 0.46 9.10
CA ARG A 29 -5.25 -0.95 9.18
C ARG A 29 -4.40 -1.90 8.35
N ASN A 30 -3.42 -1.40 7.60
CA ASN A 30 -2.56 -2.22 6.75
C ASN A 30 -1.52 -3.01 7.55
N GLY A 31 -0.88 -3.97 6.89
CA GLY A 31 0.09 -4.86 7.52
C GLY A 31 1.46 -4.24 7.83
N GLY A 32 1.73 -3.02 7.40
CA GLY A 32 2.99 -2.33 7.70
C GLY A 32 4.18 -2.77 6.86
N GLN A 33 3.98 -3.36 5.70
CA GLN A 33 5.04 -3.82 4.80
C GLN A 33 5.73 -2.63 4.10
N VAL A 34 6.99 -2.38 4.43
CA VAL A 34 7.86 -1.39 3.78
C VAL A 34 8.68 -2.11 2.71
N MET A 35 8.19 -2.12 1.49
CA MET A 35 8.80 -2.83 0.36
C MET A 35 9.15 -1.86 -0.77
N ALA A 36 10.12 -2.22 -1.60
CA ALA A 36 10.47 -1.44 -2.78
C ALA A 36 9.33 -1.41 -3.82
N GLY A 37 9.25 -0.33 -4.60
CA GLY A 37 8.26 -0.19 -5.66
C GLY A 37 7.29 0.97 -5.47
N ILE A 38 6.57 1.33 -6.53
CA ILE A 38 5.48 2.33 -6.53
C ILE A 38 4.17 1.80 -7.10
N GLY A 39 4.17 0.57 -7.60
CA GLY A 39 3.03 -0.16 -8.15
C GLY A 39 3.39 -1.63 -8.27
N HIS A 40 2.44 -2.47 -8.67
CA HIS A 40 2.68 -3.91 -8.76
C HIS A 40 3.59 -4.32 -9.94
N ASP A 41 3.52 -3.56 -11.05
CA ASP A 41 4.32 -3.85 -12.25
C ASP A 41 4.64 -2.54 -13.00
N ILE A 42 5.87 -2.08 -12.88
CA ILE A 42 6.36 -0.90 -13.60
C ILE A 42 6.38 -1.13 -15.12
N GLU A 43 6.67 -2.35 -15.59
CA GLU A 43 6.67 -2.67 -17.00
C GLU A 43 5.30 -2.48 -17.66
N ALA A 44 4.21 -2.62 -16.90
CA ALA A 44 2.85 -2.38 -17.39
C ALA A 44 2.63 -0.96 -17.92
N VAL A 45 3.39 0.02 -17.44
CA VAL A 45 3.29 1.42 -17.86
C VAL A 45 4.37 1.85 -18.87
N LYS A 46 5.33 0.99 -19.17
CA LYS A 46 6.48 1.25 -20.05
C LYS A 46 6.10 1.87 -21.41
N LYS A 47 5.07 1.34 -22.06
CA LYS A 47 4.60 1.84 -23.35
C LYS A 47 4.08 3.29 -23.32
N HIS A 48 3.75 3.80 -22.13
CA HIS A 48 3.21 5.14 -21.95
C HIS A 48 4.31 6.14 -21.57
N VAL A 49 5.33 5.71 -20.84
CA VAL A 49 6.38 6.59 -20.32
C VAL A 49 7.69 6.49 -21.12
N GLY A 50 7.82 5.51 -22.00
CA GLY A 50 9.04 5.27 -22.77
C GLY A 50 10.21 4.76 -21.90
N LYS A 51 11.40 4.67 -22.51
CA LYS A 51 12.58 4.14 -21.83
C LYS A 51 13.06 5.06 -20.71
N GLU A 52 13.22 6.34 -20.98
CA GLU A 52 13.69 7.35 -20.01
C GLU A 52 12.72 7.52 -18.83
N GLY A 53 11.42 7.55 -19.12
CA GLY A 53 10.38 7.57 -18.08
C GLY A 53 10.42 6.32 -17.21
N LEU A 54 10.64 5.14 -17.80
CA LEU A 54 10.78 3.90 -17.06
C LEU A 54 11.98 3.93 -16.11
N GLU A 55 13.15 4.38 -16.58
CA GLU A 55 14.35 4.54 -15.74
C GLU A 55 14.10 5.50 -14.56
N THR A 56 13.36 6.59 -14.83
CA THR A 56 12.95 7.54 -13.78
C THR A 56 12.00 6.90 -12.77
N LEU A 57 11.03 6.08 -13.22
CA LEU A 57 10.12 5.35 -12.33
C LEU A 57 10.86 4.34 -11.45
N PHE A 58 11.86 3.64 -11.98
CA PHE A 58 12.70 2.74 -11.18
C PHE A 58 13.46 3.49 -10.09
N LYS A 59 14.00 4.68 -10.37
CA LYS A 59 14.65 5.52 -9.36
C LYS A 59 13.65 5.95 -8.28
N ILE A 60 12.46 6.42 -8.69
CA ILE A 60 11.39 6.84 -7.77
C ILE A 60 10.95 5.66 -6.88
N ALA A 61 10.83 4.46 -7.44
CA ALA A 61 10.37 3.25 -6.75
C ALA A 61 11.22 2.90 -5.51
N ASN A 62 12.49 3.25 -5.51
CA ASN A 62 13.42 2.92 -4.43
C ASN A 62 13.57 4.03 -3.37
N LEU A 63 12.91 5.18 -3.54
CA LEU A 63 13.03 6.31 -2.60
C LEU A 63 12.10 6.20 -1.39
N GLY A 64 10.98 5.50 -1.51
CA GLY A 64 9.91 5.54 -0.51
C GLY A 64 10.32 5.03 0.88
N ALA A 65 11.09 3.93 0.95
CA ALA A 65 11.58 3.37 2.21
C ALA A 65 12.55 4.32 2.91
N GLY A 66 13.42 5.00 2.15
CA GLY A 66 14.32 6.04 2.67
C GLY A 66 13.54 7.20 3.30
N ILE A 67 12.47 7.67 2.65
CA ILE A 67 11.61 8.74 3.19
C ILE A 67 10.95 8.30 4.51
N ILE A 68 10.49 7.06 4.63
CA ILE A 68 9.93 6.53 5.87
C ILE A 68 10.97 6.58 6.99
N ARG A 69 12.18 6.04 6.77
CA ARG A 69 13.26 6.04 7.76
C ARG A 69 13.68 7.46 8.17
N GLU A 70 13.76 8.38 7.20
CA GLU A 70 14.09 9.79 7.46
C GLU A 70 13.03 10.46 8.34
N ARG A 71 11.74 10.26 8.05
CA ARG A 71 10.64 10.81 8.85
C ARG A 71 10.61 10.26 10.27
N ILE A 72 10.80 8.95 10.43
CA ILE A 72 10.90 8.31 11.74
C ILE A 72 11.98 9.01 12.57
N ARG A 73 13.17 9.20 12.00
CA ARG A 73 14.27 9.87 12.69
C ARG A 73 14.01 11.36 12.92
N LYS A 74 13.56 12.10 11.90
CA LYS A 74 13.37 13.56 11.94
C LYS A 74 12.33 13.98 12.96
N TYR A 75 11.24 13.24 13.07
CA TYR A 75 10.10 13.54 13.91
C TYR A 75 9.99 12.63 15.14
N ASN A 76 11.00 11.80 15.39
CA ASN A 76 11.02 10.83 16.51
C ASN A 76 9.74 10.00 16.59
N ILE A 77 9.30 9.42 15.46
CA ILE A 77 8.07 8.63 15.39
C ILE A 77 8.34 7.22 15.92
N ASP A 78 7.61 6.79 16.94
CA ASP A 78 7.64 5.40 17.43
C ASP A 78 6.85 4.48 16.48
N ALA A 79 7.36 4.32 15.26
CA ALA A 79 6.74 3.50 14.22
C ALA A 79 7.15 2.02 14.28
N ASP A 80 7.90 1.58 15.28
CA ASP A 80 8.37 0.20 15.41
C ASP A 80 9.02 -0.32 14.11
N PHE A 81 9.91 0.49 13.53
CA PHE A 81 10.59 0.12 12.29
C PHE A 81 11.59 -0.99 12.55
N VAL A 82 11.41 -2.11 11.84
CA VAL A 82 12.37 -3.22 11.81
C VAL A 82 12.82 -3.41 10.36
N PRO A 83 14.14 -3.35 10.08
CA PRO A 83 14.66 -3.56 8.72
C PRO A 83 14.54 -5.02 8.30
N GLY A 84 14.53 -5.23 6.98
CA GLY A 84 14.49 -6.53 6.34
C GLY A 84 13.11 -6.86 5.75
N TYR A 85 13.12 -7.17 4.45
CA TYR A 85 11.94 -7.64 3.71
C TYR A 85 12.25 -8.92 2.96
N GLY A 86 11.37 -9.91 3.04
CA GLY A 86 11.46 -11.17 2.33
C GLY A 86 10.39 -11.30 1.24
N TYR A 87 10.78 -11.33 -0.03
CA TYR A 87 9.90 -11.71 -1.15
C TYR A 87 9.99 -13.22 -1.35
N LEU A 88 8.86 -13.92 -1.37
CA LEU A 88 8.80 -15.37 -1.27
C LEU A 88 8.21 -16.03 -2.52
N ALA A 89 8.85 -17.10 -2.98
CA ALA A 89 8.45 -17.86 -4.15
C ALA A 89 7.97 -19.26 -3.78
N TYR A 90 6.78 -19.64 -4.29
CA TYR A 90 6.20 -20.99 -4.12
C TYR A 90 6.69 -22.00 -5.15
N ASN A 91 7.11 -21.53 -6.31
CA ASN A 91 7.45 -22.40 -7.44
C ASN A 91 8.61 -21.84 -8.26
N GLN A 92 9.14 -22.67 -9.17
CA GLN A 92 10.30 -22.31 -9.99
C GLN A 92 10.07 -21.12 -10.92
N ARG A 93 8.84 -20.86 -11.37
CA ARG A 93 8.52 -19.69 -12.18
C ARG A 93 8.66 -18.41 -11.34
N GLN A 94 8.13 -18.41 -10.13
CA GLN A 94 8.26 -17.29 -9.18
C GLN A 94 9.72 -17.11 -8.74
N LEU A 95 10.47 -18.21 -8.57
CA LEU A 95 11.90 -18.13 -8.26
C LEU A 95 12.70 -17.45 -9.39
N LYS A 96 12.33 -17.66 -10.67
CA LYS A 96 12.93 -16.92 -11.79
C LYS A 96 12.65 -15.43 -11.70
N THR A 97 11.45 -15.04 -11.27
CA THR A 97 11.10 -13.63 -11.02
C THR A 97 11.96 -13.04 -9.90
N LEU A 98 12.14 -13.76 -8.78
CA LEU A 98 13.01 -13.29 -7.70
C LEU A 98 14.48 -13.11 -8.14
N ARG A 99 15.00 -13.99 -8.98
CA ARG A 99 16.35 -13.85 -9.58
C ARG A 99 16.49 -12.60 -10.44
N GLN A 100 15.41 -12.23 -11.13
CA GLN A 100 15.40 -11.00 -11.91
C GLN A 100 15.35 -9.78 -10.98
N TRP A 101 14.49 -9.79 -9.98
CA TRP A 101 14.39 -8.72 -8.99
C TRP A 101 15.69 -8.52 -8.17
N GLU A 102 16.40 -9.61 -7.85
CA GLU A 102 17.70 -9.51 -7.20
C GLU A 102 18.67 -8.64 -8.01
N LYS A 103 18.75 -8.86 -9.33
CA LYS A 103 19.62 -8.08 -10.22
C LYS A 103 19.18 -6.61 -10.30
N GLU A 104 17.87 -6.40 -10.43
CA GLU A 104 17.29 -5.06 -10.54
C GLU A 104 17.47 -4.26 -9.26
N PHE A 105 17.22 -4.85 -8.10
CA PHE A 105 17.41 -4.19 -6.81
C PHE A 105 18.90 -3.90 -6.54
N LYS A 106 19.80 -4.85 -6.77
CA LYS A 106 21.25 -4.63 -6.64
C LYS A 106 21.76 -3.51 -7.56
N ALA A 107 21.20 -3.38 -8.75
CA ALA A 107 21.54 -2.30 -9.66
C ALA A 107 20.97 -0.95 -9.21
N ALA A 108 19.78 -0.93 -8.61
CA ALA A 108 19.11 0.29 -8.17
C ALA A 108 19.59 0.80 -6.81
N THR A 109 19.97 -0.11 -5.92
CA THR A 109 20.39 0.17 -4.53
C THR A 109 21.65 -0.62 -4.18
N PRO A 110 22.81 -0.29 -4.78
CA PRO A 110 24.05 -1.07 -4.65
C PRO A 110 24.59 -1.14 -3.21
N ASP A 111 24.23 -0.19 -2.37
CA ASP A 111 24.66 -0.12 -0.97
C ASP A 111 23.74 -0.91 -0.03
N GLU A 112 22.66 -1.51 -0.53
CA GLU A 112 21.73 -2.30 0.28
C GLU A 112 22.06 -3.80 0.19
N GLU A 113 21.92 -4.49 1.32
CA GLU A 113 22.11 -5.94 1.38
C GLU A 113 20.89 -6.64 0.75
N ILE A 114 21.13 -7.33 -0.38
CA ILE A 114 20.13 -8.04 -1.16
C ILE A 114 20.66 -9.43 -1.49
N GLU A 115 19.95 -10.47 -1.07
CA GLU A 115 20.42 -11.84 -1.17
C GLU A 115 19.28 -12.81 -1.47
N LEU A 116 19.50 -13.72 -2.42
CA LEU A 116 18.54 -14.74 -2.80
C LEU A 116 18.90 -16.08 -2.18
N TYR A 117 17.98 -16.62 -1.40
CA TYR A 117 18.04 -17.94 -0.76
C TYR A 117 17.18 -18.93 -1.54
N THR A 118 17.66 -20.20 -1.66
CA THR A 118 16.94 -21.25 -2.39
C THR A 118 16.99 -22.59 -1.65
N GLY A 119 16.00 -23.44 -1.90
CA GLY A 119 15.93 -24.77 -1.27
C GLY A 119 15.87 -24.66 0.26
N LYS A 120 16.70 -25.40 0.95
CA LYS A 120 16.71 -25.44 2.44
C LYS A 120 17.17 -24.12 3.08
N GLU A 121 17.96 -23.32 2.37
CA GLU A 121 18.45 -22.03 2.89
C GLU A 121 17.33 -21.00 3.07
N VAL A 122 16.18 -21.17 2.42
CA VAL A 122 14.99 -20.32 2.61
C VAL A 122 14.59 -20.23 4.09
N GLN A 123 14.82 -21.30 4.85
CA GLN A 123 14.51 -21.34 6.29
C GLN A 123 15.39 -20.43 7.14
N GLN A 124 16.49 -19.89 6.61
CA GLN A 124 17.28 -18.85 7.28
C GLN A 124 16.56 -17.47 7.21
N VAL A 125 15.59 -17.33 6.33
CA VAL A 125 14.80 -16.11 6.13
C VAL A 125 13.41 -16.23 6.73
N VAL A 126 12.73 -17.37 6.48
CA VAL A 126 11.35 -17.63 6.90
C VAL A 126 11.16 -19.11 7.24
N GLY A 127 10.54 -19.39 8.38
CA GLY A 127 10.31 -20.75 8.88
C GLY A 127 9.10 -21.44 8.28
N SER A 128 9.02 -21.47 6.95
CA SER A 128 7.95 -22.14 6.20
C SER A 128 8.54 -23.00 5.08
N GLU A 129 8.04 -24.22 4.97
CA GLU A 129 8.50 -25.20 3.97
C GLU A 129 7.78 -25.06 2.62
N VAL A 130 6.78 -24.20 2.53
CA VAL A 130 5.99 -24.04 1.29
C VAL A 130 6.72 -23.19 0.24
N TYR A 131 7.78 -22.50 0.62
CA TYR A 131 8.55 -21.63 -0.26
C TYR A 131 9.82 -22.29 -0.78
N CYS A 132 10.06 -22.19 -2.08
CA CYS A 132 11.27 -22.70 -2.72
C CYS A 132 12.34 -21.61 -2.95
N GLY A 133 12.01 -20.35 -2.67
CA GLY A 133 12.93 -19.22 -2.77
C GLY A 133 12.51 -18.06 -1.90
N ALA A 134 13.50 -17.30 -1.39
CA ALA A 134 13.31 -16.07 -0.65
C ALA A 134 14.35 -15.02 -1.07
N LEU A 135 13.91 -13.85 -1.49
CA LEU A 135 14.79 -12.71 -1.76
C LEU A 135 14.73 -11.78 -0.56
N LYS A 136 15.82 -11.74 0.20
CA LYS A 136 16.01 -10.81 1.33
C LYS A 136 16.45 -9.45 0.79
N HIS A 137 15.84 -8.37 1.30
CA HIS A 137 16.17 -6.99 0.95
C HIS A 137 16.17 -6.12 2.23
N MET A 138 17.35 -5.73 2.70
CA MET A 138 17.50 -5.00 3.97
C MET A 138 17.11 -3.52 3.87
N GLY A 139 16.99 -2.95 2.67
CA GLY A 139 16.44 -1.61 2.44
C GLY A 139 14.94 -1.47 2.73
N GLY A 140 14.21 -2.59 2.66
CA GLY A 140 12.81 -2.69 3.10
C GLY A 140 12.67 -2.96 4.60
N GLY A 141 11.46 -3.32 5.03
CA GLY A 141 11.20 -3.65 6.44
C GLY A 141 9.73 -3.68 6.80
N GLN A 142 9.47 -3.42 8.07
CA GLN A 142 8.12 -3.30 8.62
C GLN A 142 7.96 -2.06 9.48
N ILE A 143 6.72 -1.59 9.62
CA ILE A 143 6.34 -0.51 10.55
C ILE A 143 5.03 -0.82 11.27
N HIS A 144 4.80 -0.15 12.37
CA HIS A 144 3.47 -0.01 12.96
C HIS A 144 2.73 1.13 12.25
N SER A 145 1.89 0.80 11.28
CA SER A 145 1.29 1.74 10.34
C SER A 145 0.49 2.86 10.99
N LEU A 146 -0.28 2.54 12.05
CA LEU A 146 -1.06 3.55 12.77
C LEU A 146 -0.14 4.54 13.49
N ASN A 147 0.91 4.07 14.14
CA ASN A 147 1.89 4.95 14.80
C ASN A 147 2.61 5.85 13.78
N MET A 148 3.00 5.30 12.64
CA MET A 148 3.60 6.08 11.55
C MET A 148 2.67 7.18 11.04
N LEU A 149 1.37 6.87 10.89
CA LEU A 149 0.37 7.85 10.50
C LEU A 149 0.21 8.94 11.56
N LEU A 150 0.01 8.55 12.83
CA LEU A 150 -0.23 9.51 13.93
C LEU A 150 0.99 10.41 14.14
N GLY A 151 2.21 9.85 14.09
CA GLY A 151 3.45 10.63 14.17
C GLY A 151 3.60 11.59 12.98
N SER A 152 3.26 11.16 11.76
CA SER A 152 3.27 12.04 10.58
C SER A 152 2.20 13.15 10.67
N ALA A 153 1.04 12.86 11.24
CA ALA A 153 -0.01 13.85 11.46
C ALA A 153 0.40 14.88 12.54
N GLN A 154 1.02 14.42 13.62
CA GLN A 154 1.56 15.29 14.66
C GLN A 154 2.67 16.20 14.10
N ALA A 155 3.56 15.66 13.28
CA ALA A 155 4.60 16.43 12.59
C ALA A 155 3.98 17.50 11.67
N ALA A 156 2.99 17.14 10.86
CA ALA A 156 2.27 18.11 10.01
C ALA A 156 1.60 19.20 10.84
N HIS A 157 0.94 18.82 11.94
CA HIS A 157 0.27 19.75 12.85
C HIS A 157 1.27 20.70 13.51
N SER A 158 2.42 20.22 13.97
CA SER A 158 3.48 21.06 14.57
C SER A 158 4.07 22.08 13.59
N LEU A 159 3.98 21.80 12.29
CA LEU A 159 4.39 22.70 11.20
C LEU A 159 3.24 23.64 10.77
N GLY A 160 2.07 23.63 11.44
CA GLY A 160 0.97 24.57 11.21
C GLY A 160 -0.21 24.04 10.39
N VAL A 161 -0.17 22.78 9.94
CA VAL A 161 -1.31 22.13 9.27
C VAL A 161 -2.47 21.98 10.27
N LYS A 162 -3.68 22.35 9.83
CA LYS A 162 -4.90 22.17 10.61
C LYS A 162 -5.57 20.86 10.23
N ILE A 163 -5.79 19.97 11.18
CA ILE A 163 -6.42 18.67 10.97
C ILE A 163 -7.74 18.63 11.75
N PHE A 164 -8.84 18.33 11.05
CA PHE A 164 -10.17 18.21 11.63
C PHE A 164 -10.69 16.79 11.39
N GLU A 165 -10.84 16.04 12.46
CA GLU A 165 -11.51 14.74 12.49
C GLU A 165 -13.03 14.92 12.59
N SER A 166 -13.78 13.83 12.40
CA SER A 166 -15.26 13.83 12.43
C SER A 166 -15.87 14.91 11.54
N SER A 167 -15.20 15.20 10.42
CA SER A 167 -15.53 16.29 9.51
C SER A 167 -15.85 15.78 8.09
N PRO A 168 -16.90 14.94 7.92
CA PRO A 168 -17.27 14.41 6.63
C PRO A 168 -17.65 15.55 5.67
N VAL A 169 -17.00 15.56 4.51
CA VAL A 169 -17.34 16.48 3.42
C VAL A 169 -18.68 16.05 2.83
N VAL A 170 -19.60 17.00 2.72
CA VAL A 170 -20.95 16.78 2.20
C VAL A 170 -21.19 17.47 0.85
N GLU A 171 -20.36 18.45 0.51
CA GLU A 171 -20.48 19.19 -0.74
C GLU A 171 -19.15 19.83 -1.13
N VAL A 172 -18.84 19.85 -2.42
CA VAL A 172 -17.71 20.58 -2.99
C VAL A 172 -18.16 21.39 -4.18
N ASN A 173 -17.86 22.69 -4.15
CA ASN A 173 -18.12 23.62 -5.24
C ASN A 173 -16.78 24.05 -5.85
N TYR A 174 -16.57 23.70 -7.11
CA TYR A 174 -15.37 24.05 -7.86
C TYR A 174 -15.45 25.46 -8.43
N GLY A 175 -14.32 26.07 -8.70
CA GLY A 175 -14.15 27.39 -9.29
C GLY A 175 -12.72 27.90 -9.10
N LYS A 176 -12.48 29.20 -9.29
CA LYS A 176 -11.17 29.84 -9.01
C LYS A 176 -10.72 29.61 -7.57
N GLN A 177 -11.67 29.58 -6.65
CA GLN A 177 -11.53 29.08 -5.31
C GLN A 177 -12.49 27.90 -5.14
N VAL A 178 -12.00 26.83 -4.53
CA VAL A 178 -12.83 25.69 -4.18
C VAL A 178 -13.47 25.93 -2.82
N ARG A 179 -14.75 25.63 -2.70
CA ARG A 179 -15.47 25.66 -1.41
C ARG A 179 -15.86 24.24 -1.03
N VAL A 180 -15.38 23.81 0.13
CA VAL A 180 -15.68 22.49 0.72
C VAL A 180 -16.56 22.70 1.94
N ARG A 181 -17.68 21.98 2.03
CA ARG A 181 -18.63 22.08 3.14
C ARG A 181 -18.70 20.78 3.94
N THR A 182 -18.72 20.89 5.23
CA THR A 182 -19.08 19.85 6.20
C THR A 182 -20.37 20.23 6.93
N ALA A 183 -20.88 19.36 7.77
CA ALA A 183 -22.04 19.70 8.61
C ALA A 183 -21.75 20.86 9.58
N MET A 184 -20.50 21.02 10.02
CA MET A 184 -20.10 21.98 11.05
C MET A 184 -19.47 23.27 10.50
N GLY A 185 -19.22 23.36 9.20
CA GLY A 185 -18.61 24.55 8.62
C GLY A 185 -18.17 24.40 7.18
N SER A 186 -17.40 25.37 6.70
CA SER A 186 -16.86 25.31 5.33
C SER A 186 -15.45 25.87 5.25
N VAL A 187 -14.68 25.35 4.29
CA VAL A 187 -13.34 25.83 3.95
C VAL A 187 -13.38 26.40 2.54
N LYS A 188 -12.76 27.57 2.34
CA LYS A 188 -12.43 28.11 1.03
C LYS A 188 -10.94 27.96 0.80
N ALA A 189 -10.54 27.39 -0.32
CA ALA A 189 -9.15 27.15 -0.66
C ALA A 189 -8.86 27.47 -2.13
N ALA A 190 -7.64 27.86 -2.42
CA ALA A 190 -7.18 28.04 -3.80
C ALA A 190 -7.05 26.69 -4.53
N LYS A 191 -6.68 25.65 -3.78
CA LYS A 191 -6.45 24.29 -4.31
C LYS A 191 -7.13 23.26 -3.41
N LEU A 192 -7.59 22.15 -4.00
CA LEU A 192 -8.16 21.00 -3.32
C LEU A 192 -7.37 19.75 -3.69
N LEU A 193 -7.18 18.84 -2.73
CA LEU A 193 -6.68 17.49 -2.96
C LEU A 193 -7.71 16.46 -2.49
N TRP A 194 -8.19 15.63 -3.41
CA TRP A 194 -8.92 14.41 -3.10
C TRP A 194 -7.93 13.29 -2.75
N ALA A 195 -7.96 12.82 -1.50
CA ALA A 195 -7.09 11.75 -0.99
C ALA A 195 -7.90 10.68 -0.25
N CYS A 196 -9.10 10.38 -0.74
CA CYS A 196 -10.08 9.50 -0.07
C CYS A 196 -9.94 8.02 -0.45
N ASP A 197 -9.17 7.70 -1.49
CA ASP A 197 -8.99 6.33 -2.01
C ASP A 197 -10.33 5.58 -2.13
N SER A 198 -10.48 4.43 -1.47
CA SER A 198 -11.71 3.62 -1.50
C SER A 198 -12.94 4.27 -0.86
N PHE A 199 -12.78 5.35 -0.10
CA PHE A 199 -13.87 6.06 0.58
C PHE A 199 -14.39 7.29 -0.18
N LEU A 200 -13.88 7.56 -1.38
CA LEU A 200 -14.34 8.68 -2.20
C LEU A 200 -15.83 8.59 -2.55
N ASN A 201 -16.36 7.36 -2.65
CA ASN A 201 -17.71 7.09 -3.11
C ASN A 201 -17.97 7.80 -4.46
N ASN A 202 -19.19 8.24 -4.74
CA ASN A 202 -19.52 8.94 -5.96
C ASN A 202 -19.47 10.48 -5.83
N MET A 203 -18.68 10.99 -4.89
CA MET A 203 -18.54 12.45 -4.68
C MET A 203 -17.81 13.13 -5.85
N GLU A 204 -16.86 12.43 -6.49
CA GLU A 204 -16.17 12.90 -7.68
C GLU A 204 -16.13 11.77 -8.74
N PRO A 205 -17.10 11.74 -9.64
CA PRO A 205 -17.25 10.66 -10.63
C PRO A 205 -16.07 10.50 -11.58
N GLU A 206 -15.34 11.56 -11.91
CA GLU A 206 -14.20 11.49 -12.83
C GLU A 206 -13.12 10.55 -12.31
N ILE A 207 -12.82 10.62 -11.02
CA ILE A 207 -11.77 9.80 -10.42
C ILE A 207 -12.34 8.54 -9.75
N TYR A 208 -13.56 8.58 -9.20
CA TYR A 208 -14.24 7.41 -8.65
C TYR A 208 -14.32 6.26 -9.66
N ASN A 209 -14.64 6.58 -10.92
CA ASN A 209 -14.77 5.60 -11.99
C ASN A 209 -13.43 5.01 -12.49
N LYS A 210 -12.29 5.45 -11.99
CA LYS A 210 -10.96 4.92 -12.38
C LYS A 210 -10.46 3.81 -11.46
N THR A 211 -11.20 3.45 -10.41
CA THR A 211 -10.81 2.41 -9.47
C THR A 211 -11.95 1.44 -9.17
N LEU A 212 -11.57 0.25 -8.72
CA LEU A 212 -12.48 -0.75 -8.16
C LEU A 212 -12.16 -0.91 -6.68
N VAL A 213 -13.21 -0.97 -5.86
CA VAL A 213 -13.05 -1.29 -4.45
C VAL A 213 -12.88 -2.80 -4.29
N THR A 214 -11.83 -3.19 -3.61
CA THR A 214 -11.57 -4.57 -3.16
C THR A 214 -11.35 -4.56 -1.66
N TYR A 215 -11.45 -5.72 -1.02
CA TYR A 215 -11.31 -5.86 0.43
C TYR A 215 -10.16 -6.80 0.74
N SER A 216 -9.31 -6.41 1.68
CA SER A 216 -8.25 -7.23 2.23
C SER A 216 -8.49 -7.51 3.70
N TYR A 217 -7.96 -8.63 4.19
CA TYR A 217 -8.25 -9.14 5.53
C TYR A 217 -6.98 -9.55 6.24
N GLN A 218 -6.95 -9.31 7.54
CA GLN A 218 -5.80 -9.59 8.39
C GLN A 218 -6.23 -10.16 9.73
N VAL A 219 -5.33 -10.93 10.33
CA VAL A 219 -5.46 -11.43 11.70
C VAL A 219 -4.18 -11.15 12.48
N SER A 220 -4.30 -11.08 13.79
CA SER A 220 -3.18 -11.07 14.73
C SER A 220 -3.38 -12.19 15.73
N THR A 221 -2.36 -13.02 15.89
CA THR A 221 -2.38 -14.11 16.86
C THR A 221 -2.32 -13.58 18.30
N GLU A 222 -2.52 -14.45 19.28
CA GLU A 222 -2.01 -14.26 20.64
C GLU A 222 -0.49 -14.03 20.62
N PRO A 223 0.11 -13.47 21.69
CA PRO A 223 1.57 -13.43 21.83
C PRO A 223 2.17 -14.84 21.76
N LEU A 224 3.18 -15.00 20.91
CA LEU A 224 3.88 -16.27 20.70
C LEU A 224 5.18 -16.30 21.53
N SER A 225 5.68 -17.50 21.81
CA SER A 225 6.99 -17.64 22.47
C SER A 225 8.13 -17.15 21.58
N ASP A 226 9.24 -16.72 22.16
CA ASP A 226 10.41 -16.27 21.42
C ASP A 226 10.94 -17.36 20.47
N GLU A 227 10.88 -18.63 20.90
CA GLU A 227 11.25 -19.78 20.07
C GLU A 227 10.38 -19.89 18.80
N LEU A 228 9.05 -19.71 18.93
CA LEU A 228 8.14 -19.70 17.79
C LEU A 228 8.40 -18.50 16.87
N ILE A 229 8.67 -17.34 17.46
CA ILE A 229 8.99 -16.14 16.69
C ILE A 229 10.27 -16.31 15.87
N GLU A 230 11.32 -16.84 16.47
CA GLU A 230 12.58 -17.15 15.77
C GLU A 230 12.38 -18.18 14.68
N ARG A 231 11.55 -19.20 14.93
CA ARG A 231 11.19 -20.18 13.91
C ARG A 231 10.40 -19.57 12.76
N ILE A 232 9.40 -18.70 13.01
CA ILE A 232 8.57 -18.08 11.99
C ILE A 232 9.37 -17.08 11.16
N SER A 233 10.15 -16.24 11.81
CA SER A 233 10.80 -15.08 11.22
C SER A 233 12.25 -14.93 11.68
N PRO A 234 13.17 -15.78 11.21
CA PRO A 234 14.60 -15.63 11.52
C PRO A 234 15.13 -14.25 11.09
N LEU A 235 14.62 -13.72 9.97
CA LEU A 235 14.94 -12.36 9.49
C LEU A 235 14.41 -11.24 10.40
N ARG A 236 13.36 -11.51 11.22
CA ARG A 236 12.65 -10.51 12.03
C ARG A 236 12.00 -9.37 11.22
N GLY A 237 12.02 -9.43 9.90
CA GLY A 237 11.43 -8.44 8.99
C GLY A 237 9.98 -8.72 8.62
N ALA A 238 9.56 -8.11 7.52
CA ALA A 238 8.26 -8.39 6.90
C ALA A 238 8.41 -9.31 5.69
N PHE A 239 7.32 -9.96 5.32
CA PHE A 239 7.31 -10.92 4.21
C PHE A 239 6.06 -10.76 3.35
N SER A 240 6.21 -11.02 2.06
CA SER A 240 5.09 -11.34 1.19
C SER A 240 5.49 -12.39 0.17
N ASP A 241 4.55 -13.28 -0.17
CA ASP A 241 4.73 -14.09 -1.36
C ASP A 241 4.33 -13.29 -2.64
N ILE A 242 4.73 -13.81 -3.80
CA ILE A 242 4.45 -13.17 -5.09
C ILE A 242 3.36 -13.90 -5.88
N ARG A 243 2.40 -14.51 -5.18
CA ARG A 243 1.19 -15.09 -5.79
C ARG A 243 0.21 -13.99 -6.22
N PRO A 244 -0.72 -14.27 -7.14
CA PRO A 244 -1.78 -13.30 -7.51
C PRO A 244 -2.66 -12.87 -6.34
N VAL A 245 -2.89 -13.74 -5.37
CA VAL A 245 -3.49 -13.43 -4.06
C VAL A 245 -2.42 -13.71 -3.02
N ILE A 246 -1.76 -12.65 -2.61
CA ILE A 246 -0.59 -12.72 -1.74
C ILE A 246 -0.96 -13.08 -0.30
N ASN A 247 -0.10 -13.84 0.36
CA ASN A 247 0.02 -13.83 1.80
C ASN A 247 1.12 -12.84 2.17
N TYR A 248 0.89 -12.07 3.21
CA TYR A 248 1.87 -11.15 3.77
C TYR A 248 1.80 -11.18 5.28
N TYR A 249 2.95 -11.09 5.93
CA TYR A 249 3.02 -11.23 7.38
C TYR A 249 4.27 -10.59 7.97
N ARG A 250 4.19 -10.32 9.24
CA ARG A 250 5.29 -9.84 10.07
C ARG A 250 5.06 -10.18 11.54
N VAL A 251 6.10 -10.10 12.33
CA VAL A 251 6.01 -10.20 13.78
C VAL A 251 5.96 -8.79 14.39
N THR A 252 5.03 -8.55 15.30
CA THR A 252 4.93 -7.29 16.04
C THR A 252 5.90 -7.25 17.22
N ARG A 253 6.08 -6.05 17.82
CA ARG A 253 6.90 -5.85 19.03
C ARG A 253 6.42 -6.73 20.21
N GLU A 254 5.12 -7.03 20.26
CA GLU A 254 4.50 -7.86 21.28
C GLU A 254 4.53 -9.36 20.95
N ASN A 255 5.43 -9.78 20.06
CA ASN A 255 5.56 -11.18 19.61
C ASN A 255 4.28 -11.78 19.03
N ARG A 256 3.44 -10.98 18.36
CA ARG A 256 2.26 -11.49 17.64
C ARG A 256 2.58 -11.65 16.17
N LEU A 257 2.13 -12.74 15.58
CA LEU A 257 2.14 -12.87 14.12
C LEU A 257 0.94 -12.13 13.53
N LEU A 258 1.21 -11.05 12.82
CA LEU A 258 0.22 -10.37 11.98
C LEU A 258 0.28 -11.01 10.60
N PHE A 259 -0.85 -11.58 10.15
CA PHE A 259 -0.96 -12.31 8.90
C PHE A 259 -2.12 -11.77 8.08
N GLY A 260 -1.84 -11.38 6.85
CA GLY A 260 -2.83 -10.92 5.88
C GLY A 260 -2.87 -11.82 4.67
N SER A 261 -4.07 -12.07 4.19
CA SER A 261 -4.34 -12.88 3.01
C SER A 261 -5.72 -12.53 2.45
N ALA A 262 -6.08 -13.17 1.36
CA ALA A 262 -7.39 -13.12 0.73
C ALA A 262 -7.84 -11.70 0.33
N THR A 263 -7.83 -11.42 -0.96
CA THR A 263 -8.44 -10.22 -1.52
C THR A 263 -9.78 -10.59 -2.16
N ARG A 264 -10.84 -9.85 -1.82
CA ARG A 264 -12.19 -10.06 -2.36
C ARG A 264 -12.73 -8.79 -2.99
N PHE A 265 -13.62 -8.94 -3.97
CA PHE A 265 -14.27 -7.81 -4.64
C PHE A 265 -15.58 -7.39 -3.98
N VAL A 266 -16.03 -8.16 -3.02
CA VAL A 266 -17.17 -7.84 -2.15
C VAL A 266 -16.70 -7.87 -0.71
N GLU A 267 -17.29 -7.03 0.10
CA GLU A 267 -17.12 -7.14 1.54
C GLU A 267 -17.66 -8.51 1.97
N TYR A 268 -16.84 -9.22 2.72
CA TYR A 268 -17.18 -10.54 3.22
C TYR A 268 -16.83 -10.63 4.69
N THR A 269 -17.82 -10.85 5.50
CA THR A 269 -17.65 -11.06 6.93
C THR A 269 -18.21 -12.43 7.27
N PRO A 270 -17.39 -13.50 7.25
CA PRO A 270 -17.85 -14.83 7.66
C PRO A 270 -18.21 -14.83 9.15
N ASN A 271 -19.09 -15.77 9.55
CA ASN A 271 -19.50 -15.90 10.94
C ASN A 271 -18.32 -16.16 11.89
N ASP A 272 -17.31 -16.90 11.41
CA ASP A 272 -16.04 -17.07 12.11
C ASP A 272 -14.88 -16.59 11.22
N PHE A 273 -14.64 -15.31 11.28
CA PHE A 273 -13.58 -14.64 10.54
C PHE A 273 -12.18 -15.11 10.98
N ALA A 274 -12.00 -15.34 12.26
CA ALA A 274 -10.72 -15.78 12.83
C ALA A 274 -10.39 -17.21 12.37
N ALA A 275 -11.36 -18.15 12.41
CA ALA A 275 -11.15 -19.52 11.95
C ALA A 275 -10.83 -19.58 10.46
N TRP A 276 -11.52 -18.78 9.64
CA TRP A 276 -11.26 -18.74 8.19
C TRP A 276 -9.82 -18.29 7.90
N ASN A 277 -9.35 -17.20 8.52
CA ASN A 277 -7.99 -16.72 8.31
C ASN A 277 -6.93 -17.64 8.92
N ARG A 278 -7.24 -18.33 10.03
CA ARG A 278 -6.36 -19.35 10.62
C ARG A 278 -6.09 -20.50 9.64
N THR A 279 -7.08 -20.91 8.85
CA THR A 279 -6.89 -21.92 7.80
C THR A 279 -5.82 -21.46 6.79
N LEU A 280 -5.89 -20.21 6.33
CA LEU A 280 -4.92 -19.65 5.39
C LEU A 280 -3.52 -19.50 6.02
N LEU A 281 -3.47 -19.14 7.29
CA LEU A 281 -2.21 -19.07 8.06
C LEU A 281 -1.59 -20.46 8.21
N ALA A 282 -2.42 -21.49 8.50
CA ALA A 282 -1.95 -22.86 8.65
C ALA A 282 -1.45 -23.49 7.34
N GLU A 283 -1.88 -23.01 6.16
CA GLU A 283 -1.28 -23.41 4.88
C GLU A 283 0.19 -22.99 4.78
N VAL A 284 0.56 -21.85 5.38
CA VAL A 284 1.92 -21.32 5.37
C VAL A 284 2.73 -21.86 6.55
N PHE A 285 2.12 -21.93 7.72
CA PHE A 285 2.72 -22.38 8.98
C PHE A 285 1.88 -23.49 9.62
N PRO A 286 1.99 -24.76 9.16
CA PRO A 286 1.17 -25.87 9.67
C PRO A 286 1.26 -26.08 11.19
N TYR A 287 2.38 -25.72 11.79
CA TYR A 287 2.60 -25.82 13.22
C TYR A 287 1.85 -24.76 14.05
N LEU A 288 1.21 -23.78 13.39
CA LEU A 288 0.33 -22.76 14.00
C LEU A 288 -1.17 -23.04 13.76
N LYS A 289 -1.55 -24.24 13.31
CA LYS A 289 -2.95 -24.59 12.98
C LYS A 289 -3.94 -24.35 14.13
N ASP A 290 -3.49 -24.49 15.36
CA ASP A 290 -4.30 -24.35 16.57
C ASP A 290 -4.06 -23.00 17.30
N VAL A 291 -3.28 -22.09 16.71
CA VAL A 291 -2.98 -20.79 17.31
C VAL A 291 -4.25 -19.98 17.55
N LYS A 292 -4.34 -19.34 18.70
CA LYS A 292 -5.44 -18.44 19.02
C LYS A 292 -5.30 -17.14 18.23
N ILE A 293 -6.37 -16.71 17.59
CA ILE A 293 -6.46 -15.41 16.93
C ILE A 293 -7.14 -14.44 17.90
N ASP A 294 -6.40 -13.43 18.34
CA ASP A 294 -6.93 -12.41 19.25
C ASP A 294 -7.65 -11.29 18.50
N PHE A 295 -7.16 -10.92 17.31
CA PHE A 295 -7.74 -9.84 16.52
C PHE A 295 -7.89 -10.27 15.05
N ALA A 296 -9.00 -9.85 14.45
CA ALA A 296 -9.27 -10.06 13.04
C ALA A 296 -10.00 -8.84 12.48
N TRP A 297 -9.55 -8.33 11.33
CA TRP A 297 -10.15 -7.16 10.70
C TRP A 297 -9.95 -7.19 9.19
N GLY A 298 -10.71 -6.34 8.52
CA GLY A 298 -10.56 -6.10 7.09
C GLY A 298 -10.83 -4.65 6.75
N GLY A 299 -10.65 -4.31 5.50
CA GLY A 299 -10.96 -2.98 5.00
C GLY A 299 -10.93 -2.89 3.49
N PRO A 300 -11.60 -1.86 2.95
CA PRO A 300 -11.59 -1.58 1.53
C PRO A 300 -10.26 -0.95 1.10
N MET A 301 -9.88 -1.21 -0.15
CA MET A 301 -8.79 -0.57 -0.86
C MET A 301 -9.19 -0.30 -2.30
N ALA A 302 -8.76 0.80 -2.88
CA ALA A 302 -9.02 1.12 -4.28
C ALA A 302 -7.94 0.52 -5.18
N CYS A 303 -8.36 -0.26 -6.17
CA CYS A 303 -7.48 -0.85 -7.15
C CYS A 303 -7.68 -0.19 -8.53
N SER A 304 -6.61 0.31 -9.11
CA SER A 304 -6.60 0.76 -10.50
C SER A 304 -6.47 -0.43 -11.47
N ALA A 305 -6.89 -0.26 -12.71
CA ALA A 305 -6.85 -1.34 -13.70
C ALA A 305 -5.42 -1.80 -14.04
N ASN A 306 -4.45 -0.90 -13.99
CA ASN A 306 -3.03 -1.20 -14.21
C ASN A 306 -2.25 -1.42 -12.89
N LEU A 307 -2.94 -1.48 -11.75
CA LEU A 307 -2.38 -1.66 -10.41
C LEU A 307 -1.27 -0.64 -10.07
N PHE A 308 -1.38 0.57 -10.62
CA PHE A 308 -0.44 1.67 -10.42
C PHE A 308 -1.15 2.85 -9.75
N PRO A 309 -0.52 3.57 -8.79
CA PRO A 309 -1.15 4.71 -8.14
C PRO A 309 -1.47 5.83 -9.13
N GLN A 310 -2.56 6.52 -8.89
CA GLN A 310 -3.08 7.58 -9.72
C GLN A 310 -2.87 8.92 -9.05
N ILE A 311 -2.23 9.86 -9.73
CA ILE A 311 -2.17 11.26 -9.34
C ILE A 311 -2.48 12.15 -10.54
N GLY A 312 -3.02 13.32 -10.30
CA GLY A 312 -3.30 14.29 -11.37
C GLY A 312 -4.19 15.41 -10.90
N THR A 313 -4.76 16.11 -11.87
CA THR A 313 -5.81 17.12 -11.68
C THR A 313 -7.07 16.67 -12.41
N LEU A 314 -8.23 17.17 -11.99
CA LEU A 314 -9.48 17.00 -12.74
C LEU A 314 -9.37 17.70 -14.10
N ARG A 315 -10.04 17.16 -15.11
CA ARG A 315 -9.98 17.64 -16.50
C ARG A 315 -10.34 19.13 -16.62
N ASP A 316 -11.43 19.54 -15.96
CA ASP A 316 -11.96 20.89 -16.06
C ASP A 316 -11.54 21.81 -14.92
N HIS A 317 -10.74 21.29 -13.97
CA HIS A 317 -10.33 21.99 -12.74
C HIS A 317 -8.86 21.73 -12.40
N ASN A 318 -7.95 22.49 -12.98
CA ASN A 318 -6.50 22.36 -12.79
C ASN A 318 -6.01 22.71 -11.36
N ASN A 319 -6.87 23.25 -10.51
CA ASN A 319 -6.63 23.50 -9.10
C ASN A 319 -7.20 22.40 -8.17
N VAL A 320 -7.79 21.35 -8.74
CA VAL A 320 -8.31 20.20 -8.01
C VAL A 320 -7.47 18.97 -8.31
N PHE A 321 -6.67 18.58 -7.36
CA PHE A 321 -5.75 17.46 -7.43
C PHE A 321 -6.38 16.19 -6.85
N TYR A 322 -5.82 15.02 -7.20
CA TYR A 322 -6.22 13.76 -6.61
C TYR A 322 -5.05 12.78 -6.46
N VAL A 323 -5.18 11.89 -5.49
CA VAL A 323 -4.32 10.71 -5.31
C VAL A 323 -5.17 9.54 -4.83
N GLN A 324 -5.04 8.38 -5.51
CA GLN A 324 -5.78 7.16 -5.18
C GLN A 324 -5.20 5.93 -5.87
N GLY A 325 -5.81 4.75 -5.63
CA GLY A 325 -5.60 3.57 -6.44
C GLY A 325 -4.26 2.86 -6.18
N TYR A 326 -3.81 2.85 -4.94
CA TYR A 326 -2.57 2.15 -4.55
C TYR A 326 -2.66 0.62 -4.67
N SER A 327 -3.85 0.08 -4.92
CA SER A 327 -4.07 -1.33 -5.25
C SER A 327 -3.54 -2.32 -4.19
N GLY A 328 -3.63 -1.94 -2.90
CA GLY A 328 -3.10 -2.72 -1.78
C GLY A 328 -1.60 -2.56 -1.53
N PHE A 329 -0.92 -1.83 -2.38
CA PHE A 329 0.51 -1.54 -2.29
C PHE A 329 0.74 -0.06 -1.95
N GLY A 330 0.26 0.38 -0.77
CA GLY A 330 0.20 1.81 -0.42
C GLY A 330 1.20 2.28 0.63
N VAL A 331 1.79 1.41 1.45
CA VAL A 331 2.63 1.83 2.58
C VAL A 331 3.81 2.67 2.09
N THR A 332 4.71 2.08 1.35
CA THR A 332 5.91 2.77 0.83
C THR A 332 5.58 3.79 -0.27
N PRO A 333 4.76 3.45 -1.29
CA PRO A 333 4.45 4.38 -2.36
C PRO A 333 3.78 5.67 -1.90
N SER A 334 2.91 5.62 -0.88
CA SER A 334 2.23 6.84 -0.41
C SER A 334 3.19 7.92 0.09
N HIS A 335 4.38 7.56 0.54
CA HIS A 335 5.38 8.55 0.96
C HIS A 335 6.01 9.26 -0.23
N ILE A 336 6.47 8.51 -1.23
CA ILE A 336 7.12 9.13 -2.41
C ILE A 336 6.11 9.75 -3.37
N VAL A 337 4.97 9.11 -3.62
CA VAL A 337 3.93 9.63 -4.53
C VAL A 337 3.32 10.91 -3.97
N CYS A 338 3.07 10.98 -2.65
CA CYS A 338 2.56 12.21 -2.02
C CYS A 338 3.61 13.33 -1.99
N LYS A 339 4.91 13.02 -1.92
CA LYS A 339 5.98 14.00 -2.09
C LYS A 339 5.97 14.60 -3.49
N ILE A 340 5.89 13.76 -4.51
CA ILE A 340 5.81 14.19 -5.91
C ILE A 340 4.51 14.98 -6.17
N LEU A 341 3.41 14.58 -5.55
CA LEU A 341 2.14 15.32 -5.63
C LEU A 341 2.25 16.71 -4.98
N ALA A 342 2.94 16.83 -3.85
CA ALA A 342 3.20 18.13 -3.22
C ALA A 342 4.04 19.05 -4.13
N GLU A 343 5.03 18.51 -4.86
CA GLU A 343 5.75 19.24 -5.90
C GLU A 343 4.80 19.73 -7.01
N GLY A 344 3.87 18.87 -7.46
CA GLY A 344 2.84 19.22 -8.43
C GLY A 344 1.93 20.36 -7.95
N ILE A 345 1.49 20.27 -6.69
CA ILE A 345 0.67 21.32 -6.05
C ILE A 345 1.46 22.63 -5.93
N ASN A 346 2.75 22.59 -5.65
CA ASN A 346 3.61 23.77 -5.43
C ASN A 346 4.19 24.38 -6.72
N GLY A 347 3.73 24.00 -7.90
CA GLY A 347 4.20 24.61 -9.16
C GLY A 347 4.64 23.60 -10.21
N GLY A 348 4.72 22.34 -9.86
CA GLY A 348 5.02 21.23 -10.78
C GLY A 348 6.49 20.78 -10.74
N SER A 349 6.71 19.54 -11.17
CA SER A 349 8.02 18.93 -11.38
C SER A 349 7.97 17.93 -12.53
N ASP A 350 9.13 17.53 -13.05
CA ASP A 350 9.20 16.51 -14.10
C ASP A 350 8.64 15.17 -13.60
N ARG A 351 8.91 14.83 -12.32
CA ARG A 351 8.38 13.63 -11.68
C ARG A 351 6.85 13.65 -11.58
N TYR A 352 6.27 14.80 -11.25
CA TYR A 352 4.82 14.97 -11.23
C TYR A 352 4.24 14.84 -12.64
N ARG A 353 4.83 15.50 -13.64
CA ARG A 353 4.41 15.37 -15.04
C ARG A 353 4.47 13.93 -15.52
N LEU A 354 5.53 13.21 -15.20
CA LEU A 354 5.70 11.80 -15.56
C LEU A 354 4.59 10.93 -14.93
N LEU A 355 4.40 10.99 -13.60
CA LEU A 355 3.40 10.16 -12.92
C LEU A 355 1.95 10.51 -13.33
N SER A 356 1.63 11.80 -13.49
CA SER A 356 0.30 12.24 -13.90
C SER A 356 -0.02 11.96 -15.36
N SER A 357 0.98 11.68 -16.21
CA SER A 357 0.79 11.29 -17.61
C SER A 357 0.42 9.82 -17.79
N ILE A 358 0.59 8.98 -16.78
CA ILE A 358 0.23 7.55 -16.86
C ILE A 358 -1.30 7.43 -17.02
N PRO A 359 -1.78 6.81 -18.11
CA PRO A 359 -3.21 6.70 -18.33
C PRO A 359 -3.83 5.63 -17.43
N HIS A 360 -5.02 5.94 -16.95
CA HIS A 360 -5.82 5.02 -16.14
C HIS A 360 -7.19 4.82 -16.77
N ALA A 361 -7.55 3.57 -17.01
CA ALA A 361 -8.82 3.21 -17.63
C ALA A 361 -10.01 3.63 -16.76
N THR A 362 -11.02 4.20 -17.39
CA THR A 362 -12.32 4.46 -16.77
C THR A 362 -13.15 3.19 -16.78
N ILE A 363 -13.69 2.79 -15.65
CA ILE A 363 -14.53 1.61 -15.48
C ILE A 363 -15.98 2.08 -15.48
N HIS A 364 -16.65 1.91 -16.62
CA HIS A 364 -18.05 2.28 -16.80
C HIS A 364 -18.99 1.20 -16.25
N GLY A 365 -20.14 1.58 -15.75
CA GLY A 365 -21.22 0.70 -15.33
C GLY A 365 -21.65 0.89 -13.88
N ARG A 366 -22.79 0.27 -13.54
CA ARG A 366 -23.28 0.22 -12.16
C ARG A 366 -22.40 -0.69 -11.32
N ASP A 367 -22.31 -0.47 -10.03
CA ASP A 367 -21.44 -1.22 -9.12
C ASP A 367 -21.69 -2.75 -9.18
N SER A 368 -22.91 -3.19 -9.45
CA SER A 368 -23.24 -4.61 -9.67
C SER A 368 -22.60 -5.21 -10.92
N LEU A 369 -22.54 -4.46 -12.02
CA LEU A 369 -21.90 -4.90 -13.27
C LEU A 369 -20.37 -4.91 -13.12
N ARG A 370 -19.83 -3.93 -12.43
CA ARG A 370 -18.40 -3.90 -12.04
C ARG A 370 -18.05 -5.15 -11.24
N LEU A 371 -18.89 -5.51 -10.28
CA LEU A 371 -18.69 -6.68 -9.43
C LEU A 371 -18.64 -7.97 -10.27
N LEU A 372 -19.59 -8.15 -11.18
CA LEU A 372 -19.67 -9.32 -12.06
C LEU A 372 -18.44 -9.44 -12.97
N LEU A 373 -18.04 -8.36 -13.63
CA LEU A 373 -16.89 -8.33 -14.54
C LEU A 373 -15.57 -8.60 -13.80
N VAL A 374 -15.41 -8.05 -12.62
CA VAL A 374 -14.21 -8.23 -11.81
C VAL A 374 -14.17 -9.64 -11.21
N THR A 375 -15.30 -10.19 -10.76
CA THR A 375 -15.37 -11.56 -10.25
C THR A 375 -15.06 -12.57 -11.35
N ALA A 376 -15.60 -12.38 -12.54
CA ALA A 376 -15.28 -13.21 -13.71
C ALA A 376 -13.81 -13.12 -14.11
N GLY A 377 -13.23 -11.93 -14.16
CA GLY A 377 -11.81 -11.72 -14.44
C GLY A 377 -10.89 -12.39 -13.42
N LYS A 378 -11.26 -12.35 -12.14
CA LYS A 378 -10.51 -13.02 -11.07
C LYS A 378 -10.59 -14.54 -11.16
N LEU A 379 -11.79 -15.09 -11.43
CA LEU A 379 -11.97 -16.53 -11.67
C LEU A 379 -11.13 -17.01 -12.86
N MET A 380 -11.14 -16.28 -13.96
CA MET A 380 -10.30 -16.60 -15.13
C MET A 380 -8.79 -16.52 -14.80
N HIS A 381 -8.38 -15.55 -14.00
CA HIS A 381 -6.96 -15.43 -13.61
C HIS A 381 -6.54 -16.54 -12.62
N GLN A 382 -7.41 -16.93 -11.68
CA GLN A 382 -7.16 -18.02 -10.75
C GLN A 382 -7.11 -19.37 -11.47
N THR A 383 -8.03 -19.63 -12.42
CA THR A 383 -8.02 -20.84 -13.22
C THR A 383 -6.80 -20.89 -14.15
N ALA A 384 -6.43 -19.77 -14.79
CA ALA A 384 -5.22 -19.70 -15.62
C ALA A 384 -3.93 -19.92 -14.80
N GLY A 385 -3.87 -19.43 -13.54
CA GLY A 385 -2.79 -19.69 -12.61
C GLY A 385 -2.71 -21.17 -12.16
N PHE A 386 -3.86 -21.80 -11.93
CA PHE A 386 -3.97 -23.20 -11.57
C PHE A 386 -3.52 -24.15 -12.70
N TRP A 387 -3.88 -23.84 -13.95
CA TRP A 387 -3.48 -24.61 -15.13
C TRP A 387 -2.01 -24.41 -15.50
N LYS A 388 -1.43 -23.24 -15.25
CA LYS A 388 -0.02 -22.94 -15.54
C LYS A 388 0.97 -23.39 -14.45
N GLY A 389 0.51 -23.81 -13.29
CA GLY A 389 1.31 -24.33 -12.18
C GLY A 389 1.50 -25.85 -12.19
N ARG A 390 0.93 -26.56 -13.18
CA ARG A 390 1.03 -28.01 -13.35
C ARG A 390 1.92 -28.45 -14.53
N SER A 391 2.65 -27.53 -15.16
CA SER A 391 3.64 -27.85 -16.21
C SER A 391 5.05 -27.45 -15.77
#